data_92a986f7a172ef61b7ca720522cc2ee7
#
_entry.id   92a986f7a172ef61b7ca720522cc2ee7
#
_cell.length_a   1.000
_cell.length_b   1.000
_cell.length_c   1.000
_cell.angle_alpha   90.00
_cell.angle_beta   90.00
_cell.angle_gamma   90.00
#
_symmetry.space_group_name_H-M   'P 1'
#
loop_
_entity.id
_entity.type
_entity.pdbx_description
1 polymer ?
#
loop_
_entity_poly.entity_id
_entity_poly.type
_entity_poly.pdbx_seq_one_letter_code
_entity_poly.pdbx_strand_id
1 'polypeptide(L)'
;MKNLKVRVAGSNLLMECYKRWGADATNMNWSETYTALQQNTVEGEENPLPAIDAASVQEVQPYCSMWDAIYDCLFFCINQDIYDSLTPEQQQVVDEAGQKAVEYERYINRSGDEEIMSRWEKSNGVTFTKKEDMDIDSFKKAVDGIDDWFVNELKSAGYDDAQDLVDLFTEDSVDTVEDYSDLNWPETTWNFACSTTETSTWADGGRKFGELMEKATGGKVKVNIYAADQLTNGN
;
A
#
# COMPACT_ATOMS: atom_id res chain seq x y z
N MET A 1 -6.52 8.15 -18.30
CA MET A 1 -7.70 8.79 -17.63
C MET A 1 -8.12 10.12 -18.27
N LYS A 2 -7.97 10.27 -19.57
CA LYS A 2 -8.12 11.58 -20.26
C LYS A 2 -9.49 12.22 -19.99
N ASN A 3 -9.47 13.41 -19.36
CA ASN A 3 -10.63 14.24 -19.01
C ASN A 3 -11.64 13.59 -18.04
N LEU A 4 -11.31 12.48 -17.39
CA LEU A 4 -12.15 11.87 -16.38
C LEU A 4 -12.14 12.76 -15.13
N LYS A 5 -13.31 13.16 -14.64
CA LYS A 5 -13.45 13.94 -13.41
C LYS A 5 -13.34 13.00 -12.21
N VAL A 6 -12.24 13.12 -11.47
CA VAL A 6 -11.96 12.23 -10.35
C VAL A 6 -11.92 13.02 -9.05
N ARG A 7 -12.68 12.56 -8.08
CA ARG A 7 -12.50 13.01 -6.69
C ARG A 7 -11.25 12.41 -6.11
N VAL A 8 -10.42 13.23 -5.50
CA VAL A 8 -9.27 12.79 -4.71
C VAL A 8 -9.33 13.36 -3.29
N ALA A 9 -8.64 12.70 -2.36
CA ALA A 9 -8.45 13.22 -1.01
C ALA A 9 -7.62 14.52 -1.02
N GLY A 10 -7.57 15.24 0.10
CA GLY A 10 -6.87 16.51 0.26
C GLY A 10 -5.34 16.36 0.24
N SER A 11 -4.79 15.91 -0.89
CA SER A 11 -3.36 15.69 -1.10
C SER A 11 -2.90 16.33 -2.40
N ASN A 12 -1.92 17.25 -2.32
CA ASN A 12 -1.32 17.85 -3.50
C ASN A 12 -0.62 16.79 -4.37
N LEU A 13 -0.02 15.77 -3.76
CA LEU A 13 0.63 14.67 -4.46
C LEU A 13 -0.40 13.87 -5.29
N LEU A 14 -1.53 13.49 -4.70
CA LEU A 14 -2.59 12.79 -5.42
C LEU A 14 -3.15 13.65 -6.56
N MET A 15 -3.42 14.93 -6.30
CA MET A 15 -3.89 15.87 -7.32
C MET A 15 -2.94 15.92 -8.52
N GLU A 16 -1.62 16.00 -8.28
CA GLU A 16 -0.62 16.04 -9.34
C GLU A 16 -0.50 14.69 -10.07
N CYS A 17 -0.56 13.56 -9.36
CA CYS A 17 -0.56 12.23 -9.98
C CYS A 17 -1.74 12.08 -10.95
N TYR A 18 -2.96 12.35 -10.49
CA TYR A 18 -4.15 12.22 -11.31
C TYR A 18 -4.14 13.18 -12.53
N LYS A 19 -3.63 14.39 -12.36
CA LYS A 19 -3.43 15.35 -13.43
C LYS A 19 -2.42 14.82 -14.49
N ARG A 20 -1.29 14.24 -14.07
CA ARG A 20 -0.32 13.61 -14.97
C ARG A 20 -0.90 12.40 -15.71
N TRP A 21 -1.79 11.65 -15.08
CA TRP A 21 -2.57 10.59 -15.72
C TRP A 21 -3.66 11.10 -16.67
N GLY A 22 -3.83 12.43 -16.76
CA GLY A 22 -4.76 13.10 -17.67
C GLY A 22 -6.17 13.27 -17.14
N ALA A 23 -6.41 13.00 -15.84
CA ALA A 23 -7.69 13.23 -15.21
C ALA A 23 -7.88 14.72 -14.85
N ASP A 24 -9.14 15.11 -14.69
CA ASP A 24 -9.58 16.36 -14.07
C ASP A 24 -9.87 16.07 -12.60
N ALA A 25 -8.81 16.20 -11.77
CA ALA A 25 -8.87 15.84 -10.36
C ALA A 25 -9.43 16.99 -9.52
N THR A 26 -10.34 16.67 -8.62
CA THR A 26 -10.98 17.64 -7.71
C THR A 26 -10.85 17.15 -6.26
N ASN A 27 -10.30 18.00 -5.39
CA ASN A 27 -10.31 17.74 -3.96
C ASN A 27 -11.72 17.96 -3.40
N MET A 28 -12.22 16.94 -2.67
CA MET A 28 -13.56 16.97 -2.09
C MET A 28 -13.60 16.13 -0.80
N ASN A 29 -14.38 16.58 0.18
CA ASN A 29 -14.59 15.82 1.41
C ASN A 29 -15.24 14.45 1.11
N TRP A 30 -14.81 13.43 1.86
CA TRP A 30 -15.35 12.08 1.68
C TRP A 30 -16.88 12.02 1.85
N SER A 31 -17.43 12.77 2.81
CA SER A 31 -18.87 12.83 3.07
C SER A 31 -19.71 13.37 1.91
N GLU A 32 -19.10 14.07 0.95
CA GLU A 32 -19.77 14.64 -0.23
C GLU A 32 -19.67 13.74 -1.45
N THR A 33 -18.74 12.77 -1.42
CA THR A 33 -18.33 11.96 -2.58
C THR A 33 -19.47 11.13 -3.16
N TYR A 34 -20.23 10.42 -2.32
CA TYR A 34 -21.37 9.62 -2.80
C TYR A 34 -22.38 10.46 -3.61
N THR A 35 -22.76 11.62 -3.08
CA THR A 35 -23.72 12.52 -3.75
C THR A 35 -23.14 13.11 -5.03
N ALA A 36 -21.85 13.45 -5.03
CA ALA A 36 -21.18 13.98 -6.21
C ALA A 36 -21.09 12.94 -7.36
N LEU A 37 -20.80 11.68 -7.02
CA LEU A 37 -20.83 10.56 -7.97
C LEU A 37 -22.24 10.29 -8.47
N GLN A 38 -23.24 10.24 -7.59
CA GLN A 38 -24.64 10.05 -7.96
C GLN A 38 -25.16 11.13 -8.91
N GLN A 39 -24.70 12.36 -8.74
CA GLN A 39 -25.06 13.51 -9.57
C GLN A 39 -24.16 13.70 -10.80
N ASN A 40 -23.15 12.84 -10.99
CA ASN A 40 -22.12 12.95 -12.03
C ASN A 40 -21.36 14.30 -11.98
N THR A 41 -21.25 14.93 -10.83
CA THR A 41 -20.36 16.09 -10.63
C THR A 41 -18.90 15.64 -10.75
N VAL A 42 -18.61 14.45 -10.21
CA VAL A 42 -17.39 13.66 -10.49
C VAL A 42 -17.79 12.30 -11.05
N GLU A 43 -16.88 11.66 -11.79
CA GLU A 43 -17.12 10.42 -12.54
C GLU A 43 -16.38 9.23 -11.92
N GLY A 44 -15.50 9.49 -10.97
CA GLY A 44 -14.73 8.47 -10.26
C GLY A 44 -14.15 9.00 -8.96
N GLU A 45 -13.67 8.06 -8.17
CA GLU A 45 -12.94 8.31 -6.91
C GLU A 45 -11.91 7.20 -6.67
N GLU A 46 -11.09 7.33 -5.66
CA GLU A 46 -10.09 6.34 -5.27
C GLU A 46 -10.14 6.11 -3.76
N ASN A 47 -10.19 4.86 -3.36
CA ASN A 47 -10.12 4.43 -1.97
C ASN A 47 -9.93 2.90 -1.89
N PRO A 48 -9.51 2.36 -0.73
CA PRO A 48 -9.57 0.93 -0.47
C PRO A 48 -11.02 0.40 -0.49
N LEU A 49 -11.19 -0.85 -0.96
CA LEU A 49 -12.52 -1.47 -1.06
C LEU A 49 -13.36 -1.39 0.23
N PRO A 50 -12.80 -1.60 1.44
CA PRO A 50 -13.60 -1.47 2.67
C PRO A 50 -14.16 -0.05 2.90
N ALA A 51 -13.43 0.99 2.52
CA ALA A 51 -13.89 2.36 2.64
C ALA A 51 -15.02 2.67 1.64
N ILE A 52 -14.87 2.19 0.40
CA ILE A 52 -15.88 2.31 -0.66
C ILE A 52 -17.17 1.58 -0.25
N ASP A 53 -17.03 0.37 0.29
CA ASP A 53 -18.15 -0.45 0.77
C ASP A 53 -18.90 0.21 1.93
N ALA A 54 -18.18 0.71 2.92
CA ALA A 54 -18.77 1.38 4.08
C ALA A 54 -19.58 2.65 3.69
N ALA A 55 -19.19 3.29 2.59
CA ALA A 55 -19.89 4.47 2.05
C ALA A 55 -20.91 4.13 0.95
N SER A 56 -21.11 2.85 0.64
CA SER A 56 -22.02 2.35 -0.39
C SER A 56 -21.78 2.93 -1.80
N VAL A 57 -20.57 3.36 -2.10
CA VAL A 57 -20.22 4.00 -3.39
C VAL A 57 -20.43 3.04 -4.58
N GLN A 58 -20.30 1.73 -4.38
CA GLN A 58 -20.59 0.70 -5.39
C GLN A 58 -22.03 0.72 -5.90
N GLU A 59 -22.97 1.37 -5.18
CA GLU A 59 -24.34 1.53 -5.64
C GLU A 59 -24.48 2.54 -6.78
N VAL A 60 -23.54 3.47 -6.88
CA VAL A 60 -23.53 4.55 -7.88
C VAL A 60 -22.36 4.47 -8.86
N GLN A 61 -21.44 3.50 -8.67
CA GLN A 61 -20.27 3.27 -9.51
C GLN A 61 -20.21 1.80 -9.98
N PRO A 62 -20.50 1.52 -11.25
CA PRO A 62 -20.58 0.14 -11.76
C PRO A 62 -19.22 -0.44 -12.17
N TYR A 63 -18.14 0.31 -12.10
CA TYR A 63 -16.79 -0.12 -12.52
C TYR A 63 -15.77 0.11 -11.41
N CYS A 64 -14.93 -0.88 -11.15
CA CYS A 64 -13.84 -0.80 -10.20
C CYS A 64 -12.54 -1.33 -10.83
N SER A 65 -11.47 -0.54 -10.75
CA SER A 65 -10.15 -0.91 -11.26
C SER A 65 -9.22 -1.23 -10.09
N MET A 66 -8.78 -2.49 -10.01
CA MET A 66 -7.88 -3.01 -8.98
C MET A 66 -6.44 -2.89 -9.49
N TRP A 67 -5.81 -1.72 -9.31
CA TRP A 67 -4.50 -1.42 -9.91
C TRP A 67 -3.36 -1.21 -8.91
N ASP A 68 -3.66 -1.20 -7.60
CA ASP A 68 -2.67 -1.09 -6.52
C ASP A 68 -1.70 0.10 -6.70
N ALA A 69 -2.23 1.25 -7.08
CA ALA A 69 -1.41 2.41 -7.42
C ALA A 69 -0.94 3.20 -6.20
N ILE A 70 -1.68 3.12 -5.11
CA ILE A 70 -1.48 3.97 -3.94
C ILE A 70 -1.37 3.07 -2.71
N TYR A 71 -0.29 3.26 -1.95
CA TYR A 71 -0.16 2.72 -0.62
C TYR A 71 -0.46 3.82 0.38
N ASP A 72 -1.60 3.73 1.05
CA ASP A 72 -2.04 4.72 2.02
C ASP A 72 -1.72 4.28 3.45
N CYS A 73 -1.04 5.16 4.19
CA CYS A 73 -0.67 4.92 5.59
C CYS A 73 -1.56 5.74 6.51
N LEU A 74 -2.36 5.08 7.35
CA LEU A 74 -3.12 5.73 8.40
C LEU A 74 -2.34 5.70 9.72
N PHE A 75 -2.29 6.84 10.39
CA PHE A 75 -1.68 6.96 11.71
C PHE A 75 -2.73 6.77 12.80
N PHE A 76 -2.46 5.87 13.73
CA PHE A 76 -3.26 5.72 14.94
C PHE A 76 -2.64 6.58 16.04
N CYS A 77 -3.29 7.70 16.37
CA CYS A 77 -2.72 8.73 17.25
C CYS A 77 -3.56 8.91 18.53
N ILE A 78 -2.88 9.32 19.59
CA ILE A 78 -3.48 9.78 20.83
C ILE A 78 -3.03 11.21 21.12
N ASN A 79 -3.87 12.01 21.77
CA ASN A 79 -3.47 13.34 22.21
C ASN A 79 -2.35 13.24 23.28
N GLN A 80 -1.26 14.02 23.11
CA GLN A 80 -0.09 13.99 23.95
C GLN A 80 -0.39 14.28 25.42
N ASP A 81 -1.21 15.30 25.71
CA ASP A 81 -1.54 15.68 27.09
C ASP A 81 -2.31 14.57 27.81
N ILE A 82 -3.18 13.84 27.07
CA ILE A 82 -3.89 12.68 27.60
C ILE A 82 -2.90 11.56 27.91
N TYR A 83 -2.01 11.24 26.97
CA TYR A 83 -1.01 10.19 27.15
C TYR A 83 -0.06 10.49 28.32
N ASP A 84 0.42 11.72 28.44
CA ASP A 84 1.32 12.17 29.50
C ASP A 84 0.64 12.22 30.89
N SER A 85 -0.69 12.30 30.94
CA SER A 85 -1.46 12.25 32.19
C SER A 85 -1.59 10.83 32.77
N LEU A 86 -1.24 9.80 31.99
CA LEU A 86 -1.31 8.40 32.40
C LEU A 86 -0.07 7.99 33.19
N THR A 87 -0.23 7.01 34.10
CA THR A 87 0.94 6.37 34.72
C THR A 87 1.71 5.52 33.69
N PRO A 88 3.01 5.22 33.93
CA PRO A 88 3.77 4.36 33.02
C PRO A 88 3.09 3.01 32.71
N GLU A 89 2.45 2.41 33.72
CA GLU A 89 1.72 1.14 33.56
C GLU A 89 0.48 1.32 32.67
N GLN A 90 -0.21 2.46 32.77
CA GLN A 90 -1.36 2.79 31.91
C GLN A 90 -0.92 3.10 30.47
N GLN A 91 0.20 3.80 30.30
CA GLN A 91 0.81 4.05 28.97
C GLN A 91 1.13 2.72 28.28
N GLN A 92 1.75 1.78 28.99
CA GLN A 92 2.03 0.46 28.43
C GLN A 92 0.76 -0.25 27.94
N VAL A 93 -0.35 -0.18 28.68
CA VAL A 93 -1.63 -0.77 28.26
C VAL A 93 -2.17 -0.11 26.99
N VAL A 94 -2.05 1.22 26.90
CA VAL A 94 -2.47 2.00 25.70
C VAL A 94 -1.64 1.59 24.49
N ASP A 95 -0.32 1.49 24.64
CA ASP A 95 0.61 1.11 23.57
C ASP A 95 0.32 -0.32 23.08
N GLU A 96 0.17 -1.27 23.98
CA GLU A 96 -0.17 -2.66 23.64
C GLU A 96 -1.54 -2.78 22.95
N ALA A 97 -2.54 -2.03 23.42
CA ALA A 97 -3.87 -2.01 22.81
C ALA A 97 -3.82 -1.38 21.41
N GLY A 98 -3.06 -0.28 21.25
CA GLY A 98 -2.85 0.39 19.97
C GLY A 98 -2.19 -0.52 18.95
N GLN A 99 -1.11 -1.21 19.33
CA GLN A 99 -0.44 -2.17 18.47
C GLN A 99 -1.37 -3.30 18.01
N LYS A 100 -2.12 -3.89 18.92
CA LYS A 100 -3.08 -4.96 18.59
C LYS A 100 -4.21 -4.48 17.69
N ALA A 101 -4.67 -3.23 17.89
CA ALA A 101 -5.69 -2.64 17.02
C ALA A 101 -5.18 -2.46 15.59
N VAL A 102 -3.93 -2.00 15.42
CA VAL A 102 -3.27 -1.86 14.10
C VAL A 102 -3.08 -3.23 13.44
N GLU A 103 -2.64 -4.24 14.18
CA GLU A 103 -2.49 -5.60 13.65
C GLU A 103 -3.84 -6.18 13.19
N TYR A 104 -4.90 -5.98 13.99
CA TYR A 104 -6.25 -6.42 13.65
C TYR A 104 -6.79 -5.69 12.41
N GLU A 105 -6.62 -4.37 12.32
CA GLU A 105 -7.05 -3.56 11.18
C GLU A 105 -6.37 -4.04 9.88
N ARG A 106 -5.06 -4.25 9.90
CA ARG A 106 -4.31 -4.80 8.76
C ARG A 106 -4.82 -6.18 8.34
N TYR A 107 -5.19 -7.01 9.30
CA TYR A 107 -5.74 -8.33 9.03
C TYR A 107 -7.10 -8.24 8.33
N ILE A 108 -8.05 -7.44 8.86
CA ILE A 108 -9.38 -7.33 8.28
C ILE A 108 -9.37 -6.67 6.90
N ASN A 109 -8.53 -5.66 6.69
CA ASN A 109 -8.39 -5.04 5.36
C ASN A 109 -7.88 -6.03 4.31
N ARG A 110 -6.87 -6.82 4.62
CA ARG A 110 -6.32 -7.80 3.67
C ARG A 110 -7.24 -8.98 3.40
N SER A 111 -8.00 -9.42 4.40
CA SER A 111 -8.88 -10.58 4.28
C SER A 111 -10.27 -10.28 3.73
N GLY A 112 -10.69 -9.01 3.71
CA GLY A 112 -12.04 -8.60 3.34
C GLY A 112 -12.27 -8.39 1.85
N ASP A 113 -11.23 -8.12 1.08
CA ASP A 113 -11.36 -7.68 -0.31
C ASP A 113 -12.06 -8.70 -1.21
N GLU A 114 -11.72 -9.98 -1.12
CA GLU A 114 -12.34 -11.04 -1.93
C GLU A 114 -13.85 -11.19 -1.65
N GLU A 115 -14.24 -11.07 -0.38
CA GLU A 115 -15.66 -11.12 0.00
C GLU A 115 -16.42 -9.91 -0.54
N ILE A 116 -15.85 -8.70 -0.41
CA ILE A 116 -16.42 -7.47 -0.92
C ILE A 116 -16.61 -7.57 -2.45
N MET A 117 -15.56 -7.95 -3.18
CA MET A 117 -15.62 -8.12 -4.63
C MET A 117 -16.71 -9.08 -5.05
N SER A 118 -16.75 -10.28 -4.44
CA SER A 118 -17.77 -11.30 -4.74
C SER A 118 -19.20 -10.82 -4.45
N ARG A 119 -19.37 -10.02 -3.41
CA ARG A 119 -20.65 -9.44 -3.04
C ARG A 119 -21.10 -8.37 -4.02
N TRP A 120 -20.20 -7.47 -4.41
CA TRP A 120 -20.51 -6.40 -5.36
C TRP A 120 -20.83 -6.92 -6.75
N GLU A 121 -20.10 -7.92 -7.26
CA GLU A 121 -20.43 -8.58 -8.52
C GLU A 121 -21.84 -9.15 -8.52
N LYS A 122 -22.24 -9.83 -7.44
CA LYS A 122 -23.54 -10.51 -7.34
C LYS A 122 -24.70 -9.57 -7.05
N SER A 123 -24.50 -8.57 -6.18
CA SER A 123 -25.60 -7.75 -5.64
C SER A 123 -25.73 -6.40 -6.35
N ASN A 124 -24.61 -5.81 -6.80
CA ASN A 124 -24.56 -4.47 -7.38
C ASN A 124 -24.21 -4.49 -8.87
N GLY A 125 -23.79 -5.65 -9.42
CA GLY A 125 -23.38 -5.77 -10.82
C GLY A 125 -22.10 -5.00 -11.16
N VAL A 126 -21.21 -4.80 -10.17
CA VAL A 126 -19.92 -4.11 -10.38
C VAL A 126 -19.01 -4.97 -11.25
N THR A 127 -18.41 -4.33 -12.23
CA THR A 127 -17.41 -4.95 -13.09
C THR A 127 -16.01 -4.56 -12.60
N PHE A 128 -15.19 -5.55 -12.29
CA PHE A 128 -13.80 -5.35 -11.89
C PHE A 128 -12.86 -5.47 -13.08
N THR A 129 -11.93 -4.52 -13.18
CA THR A 129 -10.76 -4.61 -14.07
C THR A 129 -9.54 -4.93 -13.21
N LYS A 130 -8.85 -6.00 -13.54
CA LYS A 130 -7.67 -6.44 -12.79
C LYS A 130 -6.42 -5.72 -13.29
N LYS A 131 -5.40 -5.66 -12.45
CA LYS A 131 -4.11 -5.01 -12.74
C LYS A 131 -3.44 -5.55 -13.99
N GLU A 132 -3.48 -6.88 -14.20
CA GLU A 132 -2.92 -7.55 -15.36
C GLU A 132 -3.58 -7.17 -16.70
N ASP A 133 -4.81 -6.63 -16.66
CA ASP A 133 -5.55 -6.17 -17.83
C ASP A 133 -5.34 -4.68 -18.13
N MET A 134 -4.47 -4.00 -17.36
CA MET A 134 -4.19 -2.57 -17.49
C MET A 134 -2.77 -2.30 -17.98
N ASP A 135 -2.58 -1.22 -18.73
CA ASP A 135 -1.27 -0.71 -19.12
C ASP A 135 -0.62 0.09 -17.98
N ILE A 136 -0.21 -0.63 -16.92
CA ILE A 136 0.38 -0.03 -15.71
C ILE A 136 1.66 0.76 -16.03
N ASP A 137 2.45 0.31 -17.01
CA ASP A 137 3.70 0.98 -17.39
C ASP A 137 3.46 2.38 -17.95
N SER A 138 2.36 2.59 -18.68
CA SER A 138 1.98 3.94 -19.13
C SER A 138 1.64 4.88 -17.98
N PHE A 139 1.00 4.36 -16.92
CA PHE A 139 0.69 5.14 -15.72
C PHE A 139 1.95 5.47 -14.92
N LYS A 140 2.85 4.52 -14.73
CA LYS A 140 4.16 4.76 -14.09
C LYS A 140 4.95 5.83 -14.84
N LYS A 141 5.05 5.70 -16.16
CA LYS A 141 5.76 6.66 -17.01
C LYS A 141 5.16 8.07 -16.94
N ALA A 142 3.86 8.20 -16.79
CA ALA A 142 3.21 9.50 -16.72
C ALA A 142 3.57 10.29 -15.45
N VAL A 143 3.98 9.60 -14.39
CA VAL A 143 4.40 10.21 -13.12
C VAL A 143 5.93 10.27 -12.95
N ASP A 144 6.70 9.99 -13.97
CA ASP A 144 8.16 10.15 -13.91
C ASP A 144 8.54 11.56 -13.41
N GLY A 145 9.47 11.63 -12.45
CA GLY A 145 9.89 12.87 -11.80
C GLY A 145 8.86 13.47 -10.84
N ILE A 146 7.90 12.68 -10.36
CA ILE A 146 6.95 13.12 -9.33
C ILE A 146 7.66 13.40 -8.01
N ASP A 147 8.73 12.66 -7.70
CA ASP A 147 9.51 12.80 -6.48
C ASP A 147 10.20 14.16 -6.44
N ASP A 148 10.88 14.58 -7.51
CA ASP A 148 11.49 15.90 -7.65
C ASP A 148 10.45 17.02 -7.50
N TRP A 149 9.27 16.83 -8.09
CA TRP A 149 8.17 17.78 -7.96
C TRP A 149 7.72 17.88 -6.49
N PHE A 150 7.56 16.76 -5.81
CA PHE A 150 7.11 16.73 -4.42
C PHE A 150 8.13 17.32 -3.46
N VAL A 151 9.42 17.06 -3.65
CA VAL A 151 10.52 17.74 -2.91
C VAL A 151 10.41 19.26 -3.05
N ASN A 152 10.13 19.78 -4.25
CA ASN A 152 9.96 21.21 -4.45
C ASN A 152 8.71 21.77 -3.77
N GLU A 153 7.61 21.04 -3.74
CA GLU A 153 6.40 21.41 -2.99
C GLU A 153 6.68 21.48 -1.48
N LEU A 154 7.34 20.47 -0.92
CA LEU A 154 7.72 20.45 0.49
C LEU A 154 8.65 21.61 0.86
N LYS A 155 9.67 21.89 0.04
CA LYS A 155 10.57 23.06 0.24
C LYS A 155 9.78 24.37 0.20
N SER A 156 8.83 24.49 -0.71
CA SER A 156 7.98 25.68 -0.82
C SER A 156 7.04 25.83 0.39
N ALA A 157 6.70 24.74 1.05
CA ALA A 157 5.93 24.71 2.29
C ALA A 157 6.80 24.95 3.56
N GLY A 158 8.12 25.08 3.41
CA GLY A 158 9.06 25.40 4.50
C GLY A 158 9.74 24.19 5.14
N TYR A 159 9.75 23.04 4.49
CA TYR A 159 10.49 21.85 4.93
C TYR A 159 11.88 21.85 4.29
N ASP A 160 12.90 22.25 5.04
CA ASP A 160 14.29 22.34 4.55
C ASP A 160 14.90 20.95 4.29
N ASP A 161 14.45 19.92 5.01
CA ASP A 161 14.83 18.51 4.92
C ASP A 161 13.98 17.69 3.92
N ALA A 162 13.27 18.38 3.01
CA ALA A 162 12.33 17.75 2.08
C ALA A 162 12.96 16.63 1.24
N GLN A 163 14.24 16.75 0.85
CA GLN A 163 14.91 15.68 0.09
C GLN A 163 15.08 14.46 0.95
N ASP A 164 15.61 14.60 2.17
CA ASP A 164 15.83 13.49 3.09
C ASP A 164 14.52 12.79 3.44
N LEU A 165 13.41 13.55 3.59
CA LEU A 165 12.08 13.00 3.83
C LEU A 165 11.57 12.16 2.65
N VAL A 166 11.74 12.63 1.42
CA VAL A 166 11.31 11.87 0.23
C VAL A 166 12.20 10.65 0.02
N ASP A 167 13.50 10.77 0.23
CA ASP A 167 14.45 9.66 0.10
C ASP A 167 14.12 8.50 1.05
N LEU A 168 13.59 8.77 2.25
CA LEU A 168 13.09 7.72 3.16
C LEU A 168 12.00 6.81 2.55
N PHE A 169 11.24 7.33 1.56
CA PHE A 169 10.18 6.58 0.89
C PHE A 169 10.58 6.06 -0.48
N THR A 170 11.59 6.65 -1.10
CA THR A 170 12.04 6.33 -2.47
C THR A 170 13.33 5.52 -2.49
N GLU A 171 14.18 5.69 -1.48
CA GLU A 171 15.28 4.75 -1.28
C GLU A 171 14.69 3.38 -0.98
N ASP A 172 15.14 2.39 -1.74
CA ASP A 172 14.91 0.99 -1.46
C ASP A 172 15.61 0.61 -0.12
N SER A 173 15.10 1.16 0.98
CA SER A 173 15.54 0.77 2.33
C SER A 173 15.37 -0.73 2.59
N VAL A 174 14.56 -1.38 1.76
CA VAL A 174 14.36 -2.83 1.71
C VAL A 174 15.47 -3.52 0.93
N ASP A 175 16.24 -2.79 0.11
CA ASP A 175 17.27 -3.36 -0.76
C ASP A 175 18.68 -3.36 -0.18
N THR A 176 18.88 -2.73 0.98
CA THR A 176 20.18 -2.68 1.63
C THR A 176 20.16 -3.43 2.94
N VAL A 177 21.04 -4.42 3.03
CA VAL A 177 21.46 -5.06 4.27
C VAL A 177 22.93 -4.75 4.47
N GLU A 178 23.33 -4.50 5.72
CA GLU A 178 24.76 -4.36 6.04
C GLU A 178 25.52 -5.62 5.67
N ASP A 179 26.80 -5.46 5.28
CA ASP A 179 27.68 -6.58 4.99
C ASP A 179 28.15 -7.22 6.30
N TYR A 180 27.69 -8.44 6.53
CA TYR A 180 28.08 -9.30 7.65
C TYR A 180 28.91 -10.51 7.21
N SER A 181 29.54 -10.44 6.03
CA SER A 181 30.28 -11.56 5.44
C SER A 181 31.51 -11.97 6.24
N ASP A 182 32.03 -11.09 7.12
CA ASP A 182 33.12 -11.34 8.06
C ASP A 182 32.70 -12.19 9.28
N LEU A 183 31.38 -12.31 9.55
CA LEU A 183 30.89 -13.25 10.54
C LEU A 183 31.10 -14.70 10.07
N ASN A 184 31.26 -15.61 11.05
CA ASN A 184 31.48 -17.02 10.75
C ASN A 184 30.18 -17.75 10.33
N TRP A 185 29.66 -17.42 9.15
CA TRP A 185 28.50 -18.09 8.58
C TRP A 185 28.84 -19.48 8.07
N PRO A 186 28.03 -20.52 8.34
CA PRO A 186 28.16 -21.80 7.67
C PRO A 186 27.73 -21.68 6.21
N GLU A 187 28.40 -22.39 5.31
CA GLU A 187 27.85 -22.58 3.96
C GLU A 187 26.59 -23.46 4.06
N THR A 188 25.44 -22.89 3.78
CA THR A 188 24.15 -23.58 3.94
C THR A 188 23.10 -23.05 2.97
N THR A 189 22.08 -23.87 2.75
CA THR A 189 20.88 -23.46 2.01
C THR A 189 19.66 -23.65 2.91
N TRP A 190 18.94 -22.58 3.13
CA TRP A 190 17.68 -22.60 3.85
C TRP A 190 16.51 -22.78 2.90
N ASN A 191 15.43 -23.37 3.40
CA ASN A 191 14.19 -23.49 2.65
C ASN A 191 13.13 -22.59 3.29
N PHE A 192 12.65 -21.64 2.50
CA PHE A 192 11.52 -20.78 2.88
C PHE A 192 10.26 -21.34 2.22
N ALA A 193 9.26 -21.69 3.02
CA ALA A 193 7.98 -22.19 2.52
C ALA A 193 6.89 -21.16 2.72
N CYS A 194 6.03 -20.96 1.72
CA CYS A 194 4.79 -20.21 1.85
C CYS A 194 3.63 -20.98 1.23
N SER A 195 2.46 -20.89 1.84
CA SER A 195 1.24 -21.56 1.39
C SER A 195 0.56 -20.89 0.19
N THR A 196 1.07 -19.73 -0.23
CA THR A 196 0.52 -18.95 -1.33
C THR A 196 1.22 -19.24 -2.66
N THR A 197 0.64 -18.80 -3.77
CA THR A 197 1.20 -19.00 -5.11
C THR A 197 2.55 -18.32 -5.31
N GLU A 198 3.32 -18.78 -6.31
CA GLU A 198 4.63 -18.20 -6.66
C GLU A 198 4.60 -16.71 -7.02
N THR A 199 3.45 -16.22 -7.48
CA THR A 199 3.24 -14.81 -7.87
C THR A 199 2.70 -13.96 -6.73
N SER A 200 2.62 -14.50 -5.52
CA SER A 200 2.12 -13.76 -4.35
C SER A 200 3.19 -12.85 -3.78
N THR A 201 2.75 -11.77 -3.13
CA THR A 201 3.64 -10.86 -2.37
C THR A 201 4.40 -11.59 -1.25
N TRP A 202 3.89 -12.71 -0.73
CA TRP A 202 4.57 -13.52 0.27
C TRP A 202 5.75 -14.27 -0.33
N ALA A 203 5.59 -14.81 -1.54
CA ALA A 203 6.68 -15.45 -2.27
C ALA A 203 7.74 -14.41 -2.69
N ASP A 204 7.32 -13.18 -3.07
CA ASP A 204 8.22 -12.06 -3.35
C ASP A 204 9.02 -11.66 -2.10
N GLY A 205 8.36 -11.55 -0.93
CA GLY A 205 9.02 -11.30 0.34
C GLY A 205 10.06 -12.38 0.68
N GLY A 206 9.73 -13.65 0.44
CA GLY A 206 10.68 -14.76 0.60
C GLY A 206 11.88 -14.67 -0.36
N ARG A 207 11.67 -14.32 -1.62
CA ARG A 207 12.74 -14.08 -2.61
C ARG A 207 13.65 -12.93 -2.17
N LYS A 208 13.04 -11.82 -1.74
CA LYS A 208 13.80 -10.67 -1.24
C LYS A 208 14.63 -11.02 -0.01
N PHE A 209 14.04 -11.75 0.95
CA PHE A 209 14.78 -12.26 2.10
C PHE A 209 15.99 -13.09 1.67
N GLY A 210 15.82 -13.99 0.69
CA GLY A 210 16.92 -14.81 0.16
C GLY A 210 18.04 -13.97 -0.44
N GLU A 211 17.70 -12.97 -1.25
CA GLU A 211 18.65 -12.03 -1.85
C GLU A 211 19.44 -11.25 -0.77
N LEU A 212 18.74 -10.72 0.23
CA LEU A 212 19.37 -9.98 1.33
C LEU A 212 20.28 -10.87 2.16
N MET A 213 19.89 -12.11 2.45
CA MET A 213 20.75 -13.09 3.17
C MET A 213 21.99 -13.46 2.36
N GLU A 214 21.86 -13.70 1.06
CA GLU A 214 23.00 -14.00 0.20
C GLU A 214 23.98 -12.82 0.18
N LYS A 215 23.48 -11.59 0.06
CA LYS A 215 24.29 -10.36 0.10
C LYS A 215 24.97 -10.18 1.46
N ALA A 216 24.22 -10.25 2.57
CA ALA A 216 24.74 -10.02 3.93
C ALA A 216 25.82 -11.03 4.33
N THR A 217 25.75 -12.25 3.82
CA THR A 217 26.64 -13.35 4.21
C THR A 217 27.79 -13.62 3.21
N GLY A 218 27.93 -12.76 2.19
CA GLY A 218 28.90 -12.96 1.11
C GLY A 218 28.66 -14.26 0.33
N GLY A 219 27.37 -14.65 0.15
CA GLY A 219 26.94 -15.83 -0.60
C GLY A 219 27.01 -17.16 0.15
N LYS A 220 27.34 -17.14 1.45
CA LYS A 220 27.43 -18.38 2.27
C LYS A 220 26.07 -18.96 2.63
N VAL A 221 25.06 -18.11 2.85
CA VAL A 221 23.68 -18.55 3.11
C VAL A 221 22.84 -18.28 1.86
N LYS A 222 22.24 -19.33 1.33
CA LYS A 222 21.28 -19.27 0.22
C LYS A 222 19.89 -19.63 0.73
N VAL A 223 18.85 -19.12 0.06
CA VAL A 223 17.46 -19.43 0.44
C VAL A 223 16.69 -19.90 -0.79
N ASN A 224 16.16 -21.11 -0.72
CA ASN A 224 15.22 -21.64 -1.70
C ASN A 224 13.80 -21.26 -1.29
N ILE A 225 12.99 -20.84 -2.25
CA ILE A 225 11.60 -20.49 -2.02
C ILE A 225 10.71 -21.62 -2.53
N TYR A 226 9.83 -22.09 -1.69
CA TYR A 226 8.82 -23.11 -1.98
C TYR A 226 7.43 -22.51 -1.77
N ALA A 227 6.77 -22.18 -2.85
CA ALA A 227 5.40 -21.65 -2.84
C ALA A 227 4.36 -22.77 -2.99
N ALA A 228 3.11 -22.47 -2.69
CA ALA A 228 1.96 -23.36 -2.91
C ALA A 228 2.15 -24.77 -2.29
N ASP A 229 2.60 -24.83 -1.04
CA ASP A 229 2.80 -26.07 -0.27
C ASP A 229 3.76 -27.10 -0.91
N GLN A 230 4.67 -26.64 -1.76
CA GLN A 230 5.63 -27.54 -2.46
C GLN A 230 6.51 -28.36 -1.50
N LEU A 231 6.77 -27.87 -0.26
CA LEU A 231 7.54 -28.60 0.75
C LEU A 231 6.74 -29.71 1.48
N THR A 232 5.40 -29.64 1.45
CA THR A 232 4.56 -30.61 2.16
C THR A 232 4.25 -31.87 1.35
N ASN A 233 4.50 -31.84 0.05
CA ASN A 233 4.21 -32.95 -0.89
C ASN A 233 5.41 -33.88 -1.11
N GLY A 234 6.45 -33.79 -0.27
CA GLY A 234 7.71 -34.55 -0.39
C GLY A 234 7.89 -35.66 0.64
N ASN A 235 6.80 -36.34 1.06
CA ASN A 235 6.84 -37.62 1.80
C ASN A 235 6.12 -38.71 1.04
#